data_2a92227273b31f8881176bc74a9a16ab
#
_entry.id   2a92227273b31f8881176bc74a9a16ab
#
_cell.length_a   1.000
_cell.length_b   1.000
_cell.length_c   1.000
_cell.angle_alpha   90.00
_cell.angle_beta   90.00
_cell.angle_gamma   90.00
#
_symmetry.space_group_name_H-M   'P 1'
#
loop_
_entity.id
_entity.type
_entity.pdbx_description
1 polymer ?
#
loop_
_entity_poly.entity_id
_entity_poly.type
_entity_poly.pdbx_seq_one_letter_code
_entity_poly.pdbx_strand_id
1 'polypeptide(L)'
;MSGEGIPFPRVMSLAVHELRTPVTVVTGYLRMVLREQAGPLTDKQRKMLEEADRSCVRIGALVAEMSELGRLESNEVALARANFDLAALIVELASGMHEGHDRDVRLDVRGANQPIMVTGDRVRLSAAIGALMHAALRERGDPGTIVVECSALTHTTPPWAVVAIGDEPTLKALGDAAGATPPPFDEWRGGLGLVLPIGRRVIEAHGGALWSAVGDAPRAGSALRLPLATS
;
A
#
# COMPACT_ATOMS: atom_id res chain seq x y z
N MET A 1 11.89 38.60 -10.86
CA MET A 1 12.41 37.66 -9.82
C MET A 1 11.39 36.56 -9.71
N SER A 2 11.63 35.47 -10.45
CA SER A 2 10.78 34.26 -10.42
C SER A 2 11.03 33.57 -9.11
N GLY A 3 10.06 33.61 -8.18
CA GLY A 3 10.13 32.83 -6.95
C GLY A 3 10.02 31.34 -7.28
N GLU A 4 11.16 30.67 -7.41
CA GLU A 4 11.17 29.21 -7.42
C GLU A 4 10.63 28.76 -6.06
N GLY A 5 9.39 28.25 -6.05
CA GLY A 5 8.80 27.65 -4.87
C GLY A 5 9.67 26.50 -4.37
N ILE A 6 9.76 26.30 -3.05
CA ILE A 6 10.52 25.18 -2.47
C ILE A 6 9.94 23.88 -3.05
N PRO A 7 10.76 22.98 -3.62
CA PRO A 7 10.27 21.72 -4.17
C PRO A 7 9.52 20.90 -3.11
N PHE A 8 8.38 20.33 -3.48
CA PHE A 8 7.51 19.56 -2.59
C PHE A 8 8.24 18.52 -1.73
N PRO A 9 9.19 17.71 -2.25
CA PRO A 9 9.95 16.77 -1.44
C PRO A 9 10.75 17.43 -0.30
N ARG A 10 11.25 18.64 -0.53
CA ARG A 10 12.02 19.39 0.47
C ARG A 10 11.14 19.93 1.60
N VAL A 11 9.95 20.41 1.27
CA VAL A 11 8.94 20.83 2.26
C VAL A 11 8.50 19.63 3.09
N MET A 12 8.26 18.48 2.44
CA MET A 12 7.88 17.23 3.09
C MET A 12 8.97 16.75 4.07
N SER A 13 10.23 16.78 3.64
CA SER A 13 11.37 16.39 4.50
C SER A 13 11.47 17.27 5.76
N LEU A 14 11.31 18.59 5.60
CA LEU A 14 11.30 19.50 6.74
C LEU A 14 10.11 19.23 7.67
N ALA A 15 8.91 19.09 7.15
CA ALA A 15 7.72 18.80 7.94
C ALA A 15 7.86 17.50 8.74
N VAL A 16 8.38 16.44 8.11
CA VAL A 16 8.68 15.17 8.77
C VAL A 16 9.63 15.34 9.94
N HIS A 17 10.72 16.10 9.73
CA HIS A 17 11.71 16.35 10.79
C HIS A 17 11.07 17.10 11.97
N GLU A 18 10.33 18.17 11.68
CA GLU A 18 9.70 19.00 12.71
C GLU A 18 8.57 18.28 13.48
N LEU A 19 7.87 17.34 12.85
CA LEU A 19 6.82 16.53 13.49
C LEU A 19 7.37 15.36 14.31
N ARG A 20 8.50 14.76 13.90
CA ARG A 20 9.07 13.59 14.58
C ARG A 20 9.43 13.86 16.03
N THR A 21 10.05 14.99 16.29
CA THR A 21 10.50 15.36 17.64
C THR A 21 9.36 15.47 18.64
N PRO A 22 8.31 16.32 18.43
CA PRO A 22 7.22 16.45 19.37
C PRO A 22 6.43 15.16 19.56
N VAL A 23 6.22 14.38 18.49
CA VAL A 23 5.53 13.07 18.58
C VAL A 23 6.30 12.11 19.47
N THR A 24 7.63 12.03 19.32
CA THR A 24 8.47 11.18 20.15
C THR A 24 8.42 11.58 21.60
N VAL A 25 8.48 12.87 21.89
CA VAL A 25 8.40 13.40 23.27
C VAL A 25 7.07 13.08 23.92
N VAL A 26 5.94 13.36 23.23
CA VAL A 26 4.59 13.08 23.76
C VAL A 26 4.42 11.59 24.00
N THR A 27 4.83 10.73 23.05
CA THR A 27 4.76 9.27 23.18
C THR A 27 5.60 8.79 24.37
N GLY A 28 6.76 9.38 24.59
CA GLY A 28 7.62 9.07 25.72
C GLY A 28 6.94 9.36 27.07
N TYR A 29 6.37 10.55 27.23
CA TYR A 29 5.64 10.91 28.46
C TYR A 29 4.40 10.07 28.68
N LEU A 30 3.59 9.79 27.62
CA LEU A 30 2.44 8.92 27.73
C LEU A 30 2.81 7.54 28.27
N ARG A 31 3.88 6.94 27.73
CA ARG A 31 4.37 5.62 28.17
C ARG A 31 4.92 5.63 29.61
N MET A 32 5.56 6.72 30.04
CA MET A 32 6.01 6.87 31.43
C MET A 32 4.80 6.91 32.38
N VAL A 33 3.76 7.67 32.04
CA VAL A 33 2.54 7.75 32.85
C VAL A 33 1.77 6.42 32.85
N LEU A 34 1.65 5.74 31.70
CA LEU A 34 1.03 4.42 31.60
C LEU A 34 1.76 3.34 32.41
N ARG A 35 3.07 3.48 32.60
CA ARG A 35 3.89 2.62 33.48
C ARG A 35 3.85 3.05 34.97
N GLU A 36 2.95 3.99 35.31
CA GLU A 36 2.75 4.50 36.67
C GLU A 36 4.00 5.15 37.29
N GLN A 37 4.95 5.62 36.46
CA GLN A 37 6.16 6.31 36.95
C GLN A 37 5.85 7.69 37.56
N ALA A 38 4.66 8.23 37.28
CA ALA A 38 4.17 9.48 37.85
C ALA A 38 3.10 9.28 38.98
N GLY A 39 2.91 8.04 39.41
CA GLY A 39 1.90 7.63 40.38
C GLY A 39 0.82 6.71 39.79
N PRO A 40 -0.03 6.11 40.65
CA PRO A 40 -1.04 5.15 40.22
C PRO A 40 -2.14 5.82 39.38
N LEU A 41 -2.67 5.07 38.43
CA LEU A 41 -3.74 5.50 37.53
C LEU A 41 -5.07 4.84 37.90
N THR A 42 -6.14 5.61 37.80
CA THR A 42 -7.49 5.04 37.80
C THR A 42 -7.74 4.33 36.43
N ASP A 43 -8.64 3.36 36.39
CA ASP A 43 -9.02 2.65 35.18
C ASP A 43 -9.47 3.61 34.06
N LYS A 44 -10.18 4.67 34.40
CA LYS A 44 -10.62 5.69 33.45
C LYS A 44 -9.42 6.45 32.83
N GLN A 45 -8.47 6.86 33.68
CA GLN A 45 -7.25 7.54 33.21
C GLN A 45 -6.41 6.61 32.30
N ARG A 46 -6.24 5.36 32.70
CA ARG A 46 -5.52 4.36 31.92
C ARG A 46 -6.12 4.21 30.52
N LYS A 47 -7.44 4.03 30.42
CA LYS A 47 -8.13 3.92 29.09
C LYS A 47 -7.92 5.15 28.22
N MET A 48 -8.01 6.35 28.79
CA MET A 48 -7.78 7.60 28.05
C MET A 48 -6.34 7.72 27.53
N LEU A 49 -5.36 7.35 28.37
CA LEU A 49 -3.95 7.41 28.01
C LEU A 49 -3.57 6.34 26.97
N GLU A 50 -4.15 5.14 27.04
CA GLU A 50 -3.99 4.10 26.04
C GLU A 50 -4.53 4.54 24.68
N GLU A 51 -5.67 5.25 24.62
CA GLU A 51 -6.22 5.83 23.41
C GLU A 51 -5.31 6.92 22.83
N ALA A 52 -4.75 7.77 23.70
CA ALA A 52 -3.81 8.80 23.32
C ALA A 52 -2.50 8.17 22.78
N ASP A 53 -1.98 7.10 23.42
CA ASP A 53 -0.77 6.38 22.92
C ASP A 53 -1.04 5.75 21.54
N ARG A 54 -2.18 5.10 21.34
CA ARG A 54 -2.59 4.58 20.01
C ARG A 54 -2.61 5.69 18.96
N SER A 55 -3.14 6.87 19.31
CA SER A 55 -3.17 8.02 18.41
C SER A 55 -1.76 8.53 18.07
N CYS A 56 -0.87 8.62 19.07
CA CYS A 56 0.52 9.01 18.87
C CYS A 56 1.28 8.01 18.00
N VAL A 57 1.06 6.70 18.18
CA VAL A 57 1.64 5.65 17.34
C VAL A 57 1.19 5.83 15.88
N ARG A 58 -0.12 6.11 15.66
CA ARG A 58 -0.66 6.38 14.33
C ARG A 58 -0.02 7.62 13.69
N ILE A 59 0.15 8.72 14.44
CA ILE A 59 0.83 9.92 13.94
C ILE A 59 2.28 9.59 13.57
N GLY A 60 2.98 8.83 14.41
CA GLY A 60 4.35 8.37 14.13
C GLY A 60 4.45 7.56 12.83
N ALA A 61 3.49 6.67 12.59
CA ALA A 61 3.40 5.90 11.34
C ALA A 61 3.19 6.83 10.13
N LEU A 62 2.27 7.79 10.20
CA LEU A 62 2.04 8.76 9.12
C LEU A 62 3.29 9.61 8.84
N VAL A 63 4.02 10.03 9.86
CA VAL A 63 5.29 10.77 9.69
C VAL A 63 6.34 9.90 8.99
N ALA A 64 6.39 8.60 9.29
CA ALA A 64 7.28 7.66 8.59
C ALA A 64 6.86 7.47 7.12
N GLU A 65 5.55 7.33 6.85
CA GLU A 65 5.00 7.24 5.50
C GLU A 65 5.29 8.51 4.68
N MET A 66 5.14 9.71 5.28
CA MET A 66 5.52 10.98 4.64
C MET A 66 6.99 11.01 4.26
N SER A 67 7.87 10.53 5.16
CA SER A 67 9.31 10.43 4.88
C SER A 67 9.61 9.52 3.69
N GLU A 68 8.97 8.36 3.64
CA GLU A 68 9.14 7.39 2.57
C GLU A 68 8.63 7.94 1.23
N LEU A 69 7.44 8.54 1.23
CA LEU A 69 6.87 9.18 0.04
C LEU A 69 7.79 10.28 -0.49
N GLY A 70 8.31 11.16 0.38
CA GLY A 70 9.23 12.22 0.00
C GLY A 70 10.51 11.69 -0.66
N ARG A 71 11.06 10.58 -0.14
CA ARG A 71 12.25 9.91 -0.73
C ARG A 71 11.96 9.26 -2.08
N LEU A 72 10.77 8.67 -2.25
CA LEU A 72 10.35 8.12 -3.54
C LEU A 72 10.13 9.22 -4.58
N GLU A 73 9.53 10.35 -4.20
CA GLU A 73 9.30 11.50 -5.07
C GLU A 73 10.61 12.17 -5.53
N SER A 74 11.63 12.18 -4.67
CA SER A 74 12.96 12.72 -5.04
C SER A 74 13.86 11.73 -5.79
N ASN A 75 13.37 10.51 -6.08
CA ASN A 75 14.17 9.41 -6.65
C ASN A 75 15.45 9.08 -5.85
N GLU A 76 15.46 9.34 -4.54
CA GLU A 76 16.61 9.06 -3.65
C GLU A 76 16.63 7.62 -3.14
N VAL A 77 15.63 6.82 -3.51
CA VAL A 77 15.51 5.44 -3.04
C VAL A 77 16.27 4.49 -3.96
N ALA A 78 17.35 3.91 -3.45
CA ALA A 78 17.99 2.78 -4.11
C ALA A 78 17.12 1.52 -3.94
N LEU A 79 16.65 0.93 -5.05
CA LEU A 79 15.88 -0.30 -5.05
C LEU A 79 16.80 -1.52 -5.02
N ALA A 80 16.58 -2.43 -4.08
CA ALA A 80 17.27 -3.72 -4.00
C ALA A 80 16.66 -4.71 -5.01
N ARG A 81 16.97 -4.54 -6.30
CA ARG A 81 16.38 -5.33 -7.39
C ARG A 81 16.96 -6.73 -7.43
N ALA A 82 16.08 -7.75 -7.42
CA ALA A 82 16.40 -9.14 -7.64
C ALA A 82 15.28 -9.81 -8.44
N ASN A 83 15.58 -10.93 -9.09
CA ASN A 83 14.54 -11.74 -9.74
C ASN A 83 13.80 -12.54 -8.68
N PHE A 84 12.47 -12.52 -8.74
CA PHE A 84 11.62 -13.35 -7.88
C PHE A 84 10.30 -13.71 -8.59
N ASP A 85 9.64 -14.73 -8.06
CA ASP A 85 8.33 -15.17 -8.54
C ASP A 85 7.22 -14.32 -7.90
N LEU A 86 6.54 -13.50 -8.73
CA LEU A 86 5.42 -12.66 -8.32
C LEU A 86 4.20 -13.50 -7.92
N ALA A 87 3.94 -14.63 -8.61
CA ALA A 87 2.81 -15.50 -8.30
C ALA A 87 2.97 -16.10 -6.90
N ALA A 88 4.16 -16.58 -6.56
CA ALA A 88 4.46 -17.09 -5.22
C ALA A 88 4.32 -15.99 -4.14
N LEU A 89 4.77 -14.77 -4.43
CA LEU A 89 4.60 -13.62 -3.52
C LEU A 89 3.12 -13.33 -3.25
N ILE A 90 2.26 -13.35 -4.27
CA ILE A 90 0.81 -13.13 -4.13
C ILE A 90 0.17 -14.19 -3.22
N VAL A 91 0.52 -15.46 -3.42
CA VAL A 91 0.01 -16.56 -2.58
C VAL A 91 0.46 -16.38 -1.12
N GLU A 92 1.72 -16.03 -0.89
CA GLU A 92 2.26 -15.74 0.44
C GLU A 92 1.50 -14.61 1.13
N LEU A 93 1.29 -13.49 0.44
CA LEU A 93 0.54 -12.35 0.96
C LEU A 93 -0.90 -12.72 1.30
N ALA A 94 -1.60 -13.39 0.39
CA ALA A 94 -2.98 -13.79 0.60
C ALA A 94 -3.15 -14.74 1.80
N SER A 95 -2.22 -15.68 1.98
CA SER A 95 -2.25 -16.63 3.10
C SER A 95 -2.03 -15.97 4.48
N GLY A 96 -1.33 -14.84 4.51
CA GLY A 96 -1.10 -14.06 5.73
C GLY A 96 -2.19 -13.04 6.05
N MET A 97 -3.18 -12.84 5.18
CA MET A 97 -4.22 -11.85 5.38
C MET A 97 -5.43 -12.40 6.14
N HIS A 98 -5.78 -11.71 7.22
CA HIS A 98 -6.93 -12.05 8.08
C HIS A 98 -8.00 -10.95 8.08
N GLU A 99 -7.76 -9.84 7.37
CA GLU A 99 -8.70 -8.73 7.29
C GLU A 99 -9.98 -9.17 6.56
N GLY A 100 -11.12 -8.77 7.08
CA GLY A 100 -12.42 -9.09 6.49
C GLY A 100 -13.05 -10.41 6.96
N HIS A 101 -12.33 -11.27 7.68
CA HIS A 101 -12.87 -12.53 8.20
C HIS A 101 -14.06 -12.32 9.14
N ASP A 102 -14.08 -11.25 9.91
CA ASP A 102 -15.19 -10.83 10.78
C ASP A 102 -16.48 -10.47 10.01
N ARG A 103 -16.35 -10.16 8.71
CA ARG A 103 -17.43 -9.81 7.78
C ARG A 103 -17.69 -10.89 6.72
N ASP A 104 -17.09 -12.08 6.87
CA ASP A 104 -17.12 -13.18 5.90
C ASP A 104 -16.66 -12.76 4.49
N VAL A 105 -15.65 -11.87 4.44
CA VAL A 105 -14.94 -11.50 3.21
C VAL A 105 -13.72 -12.38 3.07
N ARG A 106 -13.55 -13.02 1.90
CA ARG A 106 -12.47 -13.98 1.63
C ARG A 106 -11.63 -13.53 0.44
N LEU A 107 -10.35 -13.92 0.45
CA LEU A 107 -9.48 -13.81 -0.71
C LEU A 107 -9.46 -15.13 -1.49
N ASP A 108 -9.54 -15.03 -2.82
CA ASP A 108 -9.34 -16.13 -3.76
C ASP A 108 -8.21 -15.75 -4.73
N VAL A 109 -7.13 -16.55 -4.76
CA VAL A 109 -5.98 -16.31 -5.65
C VAL A 109 -6.10 -17.18 -6.89
N ARG A 110 -6.05 -16.54 -8.06
CA ARG A 110 -6.15 -17.19 -9.37
C ARG A 110 -4.94 -16.90 -10.25
N GLY A 111 -4.68 -17.81 -11.20
CA GLY A 111 -3.59 -17.62 -12.18
C GLY A 111 -2.18 -17.80 -11.61
N ALA A 112 -2.02 -18.18 -10.34
CA ALA A 112 -0.73 -18.38 -9.68
C ALA A 112 -0.19 -19.82 -9.82
N ASN A 113 -0.62 -20.57 -10.84
CA ASN A 113 -0.25 -21.98 -11.03
C ASN A 113 1.13 -22.16 -11.70
N GLN A 114 1.69 -21.11 -12.26
CA GLN A 114 3.02 -21.09 -12.88
C GLN A 114 3.80 -19.87 -12.39
N PRO A 115 5.13 -19.97 -12.30
CA PRO A 115 5.97 -18.84 -11.91
C PRO A 115 5.83 -17.66 -12.88
N ILE A 116 5.67 -16.46 -12.32
CA ILE A 116 5.67 -15.20 -13.06
C ILE A 116 6.88 -14.40 -12.58
N MET A 117 7.98 -14.49 -13.34
CA MET A 117 9.25 -13.88 -12.93
C MET A 117 9.26 -12.39 -13.22
N VAL A 118 9.60 -11.60 -12.21
CA VAL A 118 9.80 -10.15 -12.29
C VAL A 118 11.12 -9.74 -11.65
N THR A 119 11.68 -8.60 -12.09
CA THR A 119 12.88 -8.01 -11.47
C THR A 119 12.51 -6.81 -10.66
N GLY A 120 12.72 -6.86 -9.34
CA GLY A 120 12.34 -5.75 -8.47
C GLY A 120 12.78 -5.92 -7.02
N ASP A 121 12.47 -4.90 -6.21
CA ASP A 121 12.62 -4.91 -4.77
C ASP A 121 11.42 -5.65 -4.15
N ARG A 122 11.63 -6.93 -3.84
CA ARG A 122 10.59 -7.82 -3.32
C ARG A 122 9.91 -7.27 -2.06
N VAL A 123 10.67 -6.65 -1.16
CA VAL A 123 10.13 -6.14 0.10
C VAL A 123 9.18 -4.97 -0.14
N ARG A 124 9.57 -4.02 -0.99
CA ARG A 124 8.75 -2.86 -1.33
C ARG A 124 7.52 -3.24 -2.15
N LEU A 125 7.69 -4.15 -3.12
CA LEU A 125 6.58 -4.66 -3.92
C LEU A 125 5.60 -5.46 -3.07
N SER A 126 6.09 -6.27 -2.12
CA SER A 126 5.26 -6.97 -1.13
C SER A 126 4.39 -6.00 -0.33
N ALA A 127 4.99 -4.93 0.20
CA ALA A 127 4.27 -3.91 0.94
C ALA A 127 3.21 -3.18 0.08
N ALA A 128 3.57 -2.81 -1.16
CA ALA A 128 2.67 -2.13 -2.09
C ALA A 128 1.46 -3.00 -2.48
N ILE A 129 1.71 -4.25 -2.85
CA ILE A 129 0.66 -5.19 -3.24
C ILE A 129 -0.21 -5.55 -2.03
N GLY A 130 0.40 -5.80 -0.87
CA GLY A 130 -0.31 -6.04 0.38
C GLY A 130 -1.27 -4.90 0.73
N ALA A 131 -0.83 -3.65 0.56
CA ALA A 131 -1.68 -2.48 0.77
C ALA A 131 -2.92 -2.45 -0.14
N LEU A 132 -2.77 -2.82 -1.41
CA LEU A 132 -3.89 -2.92 -2.36
C LEU A 132 -4.89 -4.02 -1.96
N MET A 133 -4.39 -5.17 -1.54
CA MET A 133 -5.23 -6.27 -1.05
C MET A 133 -5.98 -5.86 0.22
N HIS A 134 -5.31 -5.20 1.18
CA HIS A 134 -5.96 -4.65 2.37
C HIS A 134 -7.01 -3.60 2.02
N ALA A 135 -6.73 -2.69 1.09
CA ALA A 135 -7.70 -1.71 0.63
C ALA A 135 -8.97 -2.39 0.09
N ALA A 136 -8.82 -3.37 -0.79
CA ALA A 136 -9.93 -4.11 -1.38
C ALA A 136 -10.78 -4.83 -0.32
N LEU A 137 -10.13 -5.48 0.66
CA LEU A 137 -10.82 -6.15 1.76
C LEU A 137 -11.59 -5.17 2.65
N ARG A 138 -11.00 -4.00 2.96
CA ARG A 138 -11.63 -2.98 3.81
C ARG A 138 -12.80 -2.28 3.15
N GLU A 139 -12.70 -2.01 1.85
CA GLU A 139 -13.75 -1.33 1.09
C GLU A 139 -14.98 -2.20 0.86
N ARG A 140 -14.81 -3.53 0.91
CA ARG A 140 -15.95 -4.45 0.79
C ARG A 140 -16.70 -4.52 2.11
N GLY A 141 -17.90 -3.93 2.13
CA GLY A 141 -18.78 -3.92 3.31
C GLY A 141 -19.55 -5.22 3.51
N ASP A 142 -19.90 -5.91 2.41
CA ASP A 142 -20.76 -7.08 2.40
C ASP A 142 -19.95 -8.38 2.28
N PRO A 143 -20.48 -9.52 2.82
CA PRO A 143 -19.88 -10.84 2.64
C PRO A 143 -19.60 -11.16 1.17
N GLY A 144 -18.52 -11.89 0.92
CA GLY A 144 -18.19 -12.33 -0.44
C GLY A 144 -16.71 -12.53 -0.68
N THR A 145 -16.35 -12.66 -1.96
CA THR A 145 -14.98 -12.97 -2.37
C THR A 145 -14.35 -11.78 -3.09
N ILE A 146 -13.16 -11.42 -2.69
CA ILE A 146 -12.22 -10.61 -3.45
C ILE A 146 -11.25 -11.55 -4.14
N VAL A 147 -11.18 -11.45 -5.45
CA VAL A 147 -10.27 -12.26 -6.26
C VAL A 147 -8.99 -11.48 -6.50
N VAL A 148 -7.86 -12.16 -6.39
CA VAL A 148 -6.54 -11.68 -6.77
C VAL A 148 -6.07 -12.53 -7.95
N GLU A 149 -6.16 -11.98 -9.15
CA GLU A 149 -5.82 -12.68 -10.38
C GLU A 149 -4.44 -12.27 -10.88
N CYS A 150 -3.59 -13.27 -11.12
CA CYS A 150 -2.24 -13.10 -11.68
C CYS A 150 -2.21 -13.61 -13.11
N SER A 151 -1.63 -12.83 -14.01
CA SER A 151 -1.46 -13.23 -15.42
C SER A 151 -0.17 -12.66 -16.01
N ALA A 152 0.29 -13.27 -17.11
CA ALA A 152 1.43 -12.80 -17.89
C ALA A 152 0.96 -12.43 -19.29
N LEU A 153 1.16 -11.17 -19.69
CA LEU A 153 0.92 -10.68 -21.06
C LEU A 153 2.23 -10.72 -21.85
N THR A 154 2.47 -11.84 -22.52
CA THR A 154 3.72 -12.07 -23.27
C THR A 154 3.67 -11.52 -24.70
N HIS A 155 2.49 -11.20 -25.21
CA HIS A 155 2.26 -10.69 -26.58
C HIS A 155 2.40 -9.17 -26.69
N THR A 156 2.72 -8.47 -25.59
CA THR A 156 2.96 -7.02 -25.55
C THR A 156 4.45 -6.70 -25.56
N THR A 157 4.78 -5.45 -25.91
CA THR A 157 6.17 -4.96 -25.88
C THR A 157 6.22 -3.68 -25.03
N PRO A 158 6.84 -3.71 -23.84
CA PRO A 158 7.41 -4.90 -23.18
C PRO A 158 6.33 -5.90 -22.71
N PRO A 159 6.72 -7.16 -22.41
CA PRO A 159 5.82 -8.11 -21.79
C PRO A 159 5.57 -7.76 -20.31
N TRP A 160 4.34 -8.04 -19.82
CA TRP A 160 3.90 -7.62 -18.50
C TRP A 160 3.47 -8.79 -17.62
N ALA A 161 3.82 -8.73 -16.34
CA ALA A 161 3.12 -9.41 -15.27
C ALA A 161 1.98 -8.51 -14.79
N VAL A 162 0.77 -9.01 -14.71
CA VAL A 162 -0.43 -8.27 -14.30
C VAL A 162 -1.03 -8.91 -13.05
N VAL A 163 -1.39 -8.09 -12.08
CA VAL A 163 -2.15 -8.50 -10.89
C VAL A 163 -3.40 -7.63 -10.83
N ALA A 164 -4.58 -8.24 -10.89
CA ALA A 164 -5.87 -7.59 -10.73
C ALA A 164 -6.51 -8.03 -9.41
N ILE A 165 -7.06 -7.07 -8.66
CA ILE A 165 -7.65 -7.27 -7.33
C ILE A 165 -9.05 -6.67 -7.34
N GLY A 166 -10.08 -7.47 -7.05
CA GLY A 166 -11.46 -6.99 -7.05
C GLY A 166 -12.47 -8.13 -7.02
N ASP A 167 -13.75 -7.79 -7.11
CA ASP A 167 -14.80 -8.78 -7.37
C ASP A 167 -14.88 -9.14 -8.86
N GLU A 168 -15.60 -10.20 -9.19
CA GLU A 168 -15.70 -10.72 -10.57
C GLU A 168 -16.09 -9.65 -11.62
N PRO A 169 -17.10 -8.78 -11.40
CA PRO A 169 -17.41 -7.73 -12.37
C PRO A 169 -16.29 -6.73 -12.60
N THR A 170 -15.54 -6.41 -11.54
CA THR A 170 -14.46 -5.44 -11.57
C THR A 170 -13.20 -5.98 -12.27
N LEU A 171 -12.90 -7.27 -12.08
CA LEU A 171 -11.71 -7.91 -12.67
C LEU A 171 -11.69 -7.82 -14.20
N LYS A 172 -12.83 -8.04 -14.84
CA LYS A 172 -12.93 -7.94 -16.30
C LYS A 172 -12.58 -6.55 -16.80
N ALA A 173 -13.16 -5.50 -16.18
CA ALA A 173 -12.89 -4.11 -16.54
C ALA A 173 -11.42 -3.71 -16.30
N LEU A 174 -10.79 -4.25 -15.25
CA LEU A 174 -9.38 -4.03 -14.95
C LEU A 174 -8.46 -4.75 -15.94
N GLY A 175 -8.78 -5.98 -16.32
CA GLY A 175 -8.02 -6.79 -17.26
C GLY A 175 -8.00 -6.20 -18.66
N ASP A 176 -9.13 -5.69 -19.15
CA ASP A 176 -9.25 -5.06 -20.47
C ASP A 176 -8.34 -3.82 -20.60
N ALA A 177 -8.05 -3.13 -19.50
CA ALA A 177 -7.16 -1.97 -19.47
C ALA A 177 -5.66 -2.32 -19.38
N ALA A 178 -5.30 -3.56 -19.09
CA ALA A 178 -3.91 -3.94 -18.81
C ALA A 178 -2.94 -3.78 -20.00
N GLY A 179 -3.43 -3.98 -21.24
CA GLY A 179 -2.63 -3.85 -22.47
C GLY A 179 -2.62 -2.44 -23.07
N ALA A 180 -3.50 -1.54 -22.59
CA ALA A 180 -3.67 -0.18 -23.10
C ALA A 180 -2.97 0.85 -22.20
N THR A 181 -3.27 2.15 -22.41
CA THR A 181 -2.96 3.20 -21.43
C THR A 181 -3.92 3.04 -20.26
N PRO A 182 -3.44 2.65 -19.06
CA PRO A 182 -4.33 2.41 -17.94
C PRO A 182 -5.04 3.69 -17.48
N PRO A 183 -6.28 3.59 -16.97
CA PRO A 183 -6.94 4.73 -16.34
C PRO A 183 -6.21 5.14 -15.05
N PRO A 184 -6.50 6.33 -14.48
CA PRO A 184 -5.85 6.80 -13.27
C PRO A 184 -6.17 5.89 -12.07
N PHE A 185 -5.25 5.87 -11.12
CA PHE A 185 -5.43 5.20 -9.84
C PHE A 185 -5.96 6.18 -8.79
N ASP A 186 -7.03 5.78 -8.08
CA ASP A 186 -7.52 6.52 -6.91
C ASP A 186 -6.72 6.12 -5.67
N GLU A 187 -5.71 6.92 -5.35
CA GLU A 187 -4.81 6.70 -4.23
C GLU A 187 -5.35 7.17 -2.87
N TRP A 188 -6.49 7.88 -2.86
CA TRP A 188 -7.06 8.48 -1.65
C TRP A 188 -8.17 7.64 -1.01
N ARG A 189 -8.41 6.47 -1.54
CA ARG A 189 -9.44 5.55 -1.07
C ARG A 189 -9.02 4.74 0.15
N GLY A 190 -9.97 4.08 0.79
CA GLY A 190 -9.73 3.06 1.81
C GLY A 190 -9.28 3.59 3.17
N GLY A 191 -9.03 4.88 3.34
CA GLY A 191 -8.62 5.46 4.63
C GLY A 191 -7.31 4.88 5.20
N LEU A 192 -6.39 4.44 4.32
CA LEU A 192 -5.12 3.78 4.66
C LEU A 192 -3.94 4.77 4.83
N GLY A 193 -4.20 6.06 4.96
CA GLY A 193 -3.14 7.07 5.05
C GLY A 193 -2.40 7.23 3.73
N LEU A 194 -1.07 7.23 3.76
CA LEU A 194 -0.22 7.40 2.57
C LEU A 194 0.27 6.06 1.97
N VAL A 195 -0.23 4.93 2.46
CA VAL A 195 0.25 3.61 2.03
C VAL A 195 -0.06 3.36 0.54
N LEU A 196 -1.23 3.77 0.04
CA LEU A 196 -1.57 3.64 -1.39
C LEU A 196 -0.76 4.59 -2.28
N PRO A 197 -0.59 5.90 -1.96
CA PRO A 197 0.37 6.77 -2.66
C PRO A 197 1.79 6.18 -2.72
N ILE A 198 2.30 5.65 -1.61
CA ILE A 198 3.61 4.99 -1.57
C ILE A 198 3.63 3.77 -2.49
N GLY A 199 2.60 2.91 -2.40
CA GLY A 199 2.46 1.73 -3.24
C GLY A 199 2.49 2.08 -4.74
N ARG A 200 1.78 3.12 -5.15
CA ARG A 200 1.82 3.64 -6.51
C ARG A 200 3.23 4.04 -6.93
N ARG A 201 3.93 4.83 -6.11
CA ARG A 201 5.31 5.26 -6.43
C ARG A 201 6.28 4.08 -6.49
N VAL A 202 6.11 3.09 -5.63
CA VAL A 202 6.90 1.85 -5.68
C VAL A 202 6.68 1.13 -7.02
N ILE A 203 5.43 0.93 -7.46
CA ILE A 203 5.12 0.28 -8.73
C ILE A 203 5.70 1.07 -9.92
N GLU A 204 5.52 2.40 -9.95
CA GLU A 204 6.06 3.28 -10.98
C GLU A 204 7.61 3.24 -11.01
N ALA A 205 8.29 3.24 -9.86
CA ALA A 205 9.74 3.13 -9.76
C ALA A 205 10.29 1.78 -10.29
N HIS A 206 9.43 0.76 -10.38
CA HIS A 206 9.75 -0.52 -11.01
C HIS A 206 9.41 -0.56 -12.51
N GLY A 207 9.04 0.56 -13.11
CA GLY A 207 8.63 0.64 -14.52
C GLY A 207 7.23 0.11 -14.78
N GLY A 208 6.46 -0.11 -13.72
CA GLY A 208 5.09 -0.59 -13.77
C GLY A 208 4.05 0.53 -13.87
N ALA A 209 2.78 0.13 -13.80
CA ALA A 209 1.64 1.03 -13.69
C ALA A 209 0.60 0.45 -12.74
N LEU A 210 -0.17 1.33 -12.11
CA LEU A 210 -1.25 1.00 -11.20
C LEU A 210 -2.50 1.78 -11.60
N TRP A 211 -3.67 1.14 -11.60
CA TRP A 211 -4.94 1.78 -11.97
C TRP A 211 -6.12 1.22 -11.18
N SER A 212 -7.21 1.99 -11.17
CA SER A 212 -8.49 1.61 -10.57
C SER A 212 -9.52 1.32 -11.66
N ALA A 213 -10.55 0.56 -11.31
CA ALA A 213 -11.71 0.41 -12.17
C ALA A 213 -12.40 1.77 -12.39
N VAL A 214 -12.91 2.00 -13.61
CA VAL A 214 -13.58 3.23 -14.02
C VAL A 214 -15.10 3.02 -14.04
N GLY A 215 -15.87 4.05 -13.67
CA GLY A 215 -17.34 4.05 -13.72
C GLY A 215 -17.98 3.69 -12.38
N ASP A 216 -19.22 3.17 -12.44
CA ASP A 216 -20.01 2.78 -11.25
C ASP A 216 -19.53 1.45 -10.61
N ALA A 217 -18.41 0.91 -11.07
CA ALA A 217 -17.82 -0.29 -10.49
C ALA A 217 -17.48 -0.06 -8.99
N PRO A 218 -17.63 -1.08 -8.14
CA PRO A 218 -17.25 -0.99 -6.74
C PRO A 218 -15.82 -0.46 -6.61
N ARG A 219 -15.59 0.49 -5.70
CA ARG A 219 -14.28 1.17 -5.49
C ARG A 219 -13.16 0.21 -5.09
N ALA A 220 -13.52 -0.99 -4.64
CA ALA A 220 -12.62 -2.03 -4.17
C ALA A 220 -11.69 -2.64 -5.24
N GLY A 221 -11.78 -2.25 -6.50
CA GLY A 221 -10.97 -2.83 -7.57
C GLY A 221 -9.72 -2.02 -7.92
N SER A 222 -8.60 -2.71 -8.07
CA SER A 222 -7.35 -2.15 -8.60
C SER A 222 -6.57 -3.20 -9.38
N ALA A 223 -5.76 -2.74 -10.33
CA ALA A 223 -4.81 -3.61 -10.99
C ALA A 223 -3.46 -2.91 -11.15
N LEU A 224 -2.42 -3.71 -11.20
CA LEU A 224 -1.06 -3.27 -11.47
C LEU A 224 -0.43 -4.13 -12.57
N ARG A 225 0.56 -3.56 -13.23
CA ARG A 225 1.47 -4.31 -14.10
C ARG A 225 2.92 -4.00 -13.79
N LEU A 226 3.77 -5.00 -13.94
CA LEU A 226 5.22 -4.90 -13.79
C LEU A 226 5.87 -5.51 -15.01
N PRO A 227 7.05 -5.03 -15.49
CA PRO A 227 7.79 -5.69 -16.55
C PRO A 227 8.15 -7.12 -16.14
N LEU A 228 7.94 -8.10 -17.03
CA LEU A 228 8.48 -9.45 -16.84
C LEU A 228 10.00 -9.40 -16.82
N ALA A 229 10.62 -10.27 -16.03
CA ALA A 229 12.07 -10.42 -16.06
C ALA A 229 12.53 -10.85 -17.48
N THR A 230 13.48 -10.14 -18.02
CA THR A 230 14.16 -10.58 -19.24
C THR A 230 15.11 -11.72 -18.90
N SER A 231 15.00 -12.82 -19.67
CA SER A 231 15.89 -14.00 -19.58
C SER A 231 17.34 -13.64 -19.83
#